data_862e6acb9cc7ca9196186db512e80b4c
#
_entry.id   862e6acb9cc7ca9196186db512e80b4c
#
_cell.length_a   1.000
_cell.length_b   1.000
_cell.length_c   1.000
_cell.angle_alpha   90.00
_cell.angle_beta   90.00
_cell.angle_gamma   90.00
#
_symmetry.space_group_name_H-M   'P 1'
#
loop_
_entity.id
_entity.type
_entity.pdbx_description
1 polymer ?
#
loop_
_entity_poly.entity_id
_entity_poly.type
_entity_poly.pdbx_seq_one_letter_code
_entity_poly.pdbx_strand_id
1 'polypeptide(L)'
;MNIVCLDMEGVLVPEIWIAFAEASGIPELKRTTRDEPDYDKLMRWRLGILKEHGLGLKEIQATIAKIDPLPGAKEFLDELRSVTQVIILSDTFEEFAQPLMEKLGWPTIFCNSLEVAPDGVITGFKMRCQQSKLTTVKALQSIGYDTIASGDSYNNLGMIRASKAGFLFKSTEKIKADYPELPAYEEFGDLLAAIKAAL
;
A
#
# COMPACT_ATOMS: atom_id res chain seq x y z
N MET A 1 -3.24 18.65 -15.28
CA MET A 1 -2.55 18.68 -13.95
C MET A 1 -2.18 17.26 -13.59
N ASN A 2 -0.93 17.02 -13.20
CA ASN A 2 -0.47 15.67 -12.87
C ASN A 2 -0.75 15.31 -11.40
N ILE A 3 -1.03 14.03 -11.13
CA ILE A 3 -1.06 13.44 -9.81
C ILE A 3 -0.38 12.07 -9.85
N VAL A 4 0.50 11.81 -8.88
CA VAL A 4 1.20 10.54 -8.76
C VAL A 4 0.47 9.64 -7.78
N CYS A 5 0.13 8.43 -8.22
CA CYS A 5 -0.54 7.38 -7.46
C CYS A 5 0.49 6.30 -7.09
N LEU A 6 0.80 6.17 -5.83
CA LEU A 6 1.76 5.18 -5.32
C LEU A 6 1.05 4.08 -4.56
N ASP A 7 1.50 2.84 -4.71
CA ASP A 7 1.21 1.83 -3.69
C ASP A 7 1.98 2.14 -2.40
N MET A 8 1.56 1.58 -1.29
CA MET A 8 2.20 1.76 0.01
C MET A 8 3.12 0.58 0.36
N GLU A 9 2.55 -0.62 0.45
CA GLU A 9 3.26 -1.84 0.83
C GLU A 9 4.13 -2.31 -0.33
N GLY A 10 5.38 -2.70 -0.06
CA GLY A 10 6.36 -3.03 -1.08
C GLY A 10 7.00 -1.82 -1.79
N VAL A 11 6.42 -0.63 -1.67
CA VAL A 11 6.91 0.62 -2.29
C VAL A 11 7.48 1.58 -1.24
N LEU A 12 6.71 1.96 -0.25
CA LEU A 12 7.12 2.92 0.79
C LEU A 12 7.40 2.25 2.14
N VAL A 13 6.70 1.16 2.42
CA VAL A 13 6.81 0.40 3.68
C VAL A 13 6.87 -1.11 3.36
N PRO A 14 7.39 -1.94 4.27
CA PRO A 14 7.29 -3.39 4.13
C PRO A 14 5.82 -3.86 4.10
N GLU A 15 5.60 -5.08 3.64
CA GLU A 15 4.30 -5.78 3.78
C GLU A 15 3.88 -5.80 5.25
N ILE A 16 2.81 -5.09 5.61
CA ILE A 16 2.43 -4.84 7.01
C ILE A 16 2.14 -6.15 7.74
N TRP A 17 1.41 -7.09 7.14
CA TRP A 17 1.08 -8.35 7.79
C TRP A 17 2.30 -9.23 8.04
N ILE A 18 3.26 -9.24 7.12
CA ILE A 18 4.52 -9.99 7.27
C ILE A 18 5.36 -9.36 8.38
N ALA A 19 5.56 -8.04 8.32
CA ALA A 19 6.34 -7.32 9.32
C ALA A 19 5.66 -7.37 10.71
N PHE A 20 4.33 -7.30 10.76
CA PHE A 20 3.56 -7.47 11.99
C PHE A 20 3.73 -8.89 12.59
N ALA A 21 3.65 -9.93 11.75
CA ALA A 21 3.86 -11.31 12.18
C ALA A 21 5.26 -11.50 12.80
N GLU A 22 6.28 -10.88 12.23
CA GLU A 22 7.65 -10.90 12.76
C GLU A 22 7.77 -10.14 14.08
N ALA A 23 7.24 -8.93 14.13
CA ALA A 23 7.33 -8.07 15.30
C ALA A 23 6.49 -8.59 16.49
N SER A 24 5.35 -9.27 16.23
CA SER A 24 4.48 -9.85 17.23
C SER A 24 4.85 -11.26 17.66
N GLY A 25 5.68 -11.96 16.86
CA GLY A 25 6.02 -13.37 17.07
C GLY A 25 4.88 -14.34 16.74
N ILE A 26 3.93 -13.94 15.87
CA ILE A 26 2.78 -14.74 15.44
C ILE A 26 2.99 -15.14 13.96
N PRO A 27 3.72 -16.23 13.68
CA PRO A 27 4.12 -16.58 12.32
C PRO A 27 2.94 -16.93 11.40
N GLU A 28 1.80 -17.35 11.93
CA GLU A 28 0.58 -17.65 11.18
C GLU A 28 0.12 -16.44 10.35
N LEU A 29 0.30 -15.22 10.84
CA LEU A 29 -0.10 -13.98 10.17
C LEU A 29 0.72 -13.66 8.91
N LYS A 30 1.81 -14.41 8.62
CA LYS A 30 2.55 -14.32 7.36
C LYS A 30 1.79 -14.84 6.14
N ARG A 31 0.68 -15.55 6.34
CA ARG A 31 -0.18 -16.02 5.24
C ARG A 31 -0.69 -14.85 4.41
N THR A 32 -0.56 -14.96 3.09
CA THR A 32 -0.90 -13.92 2.12
C THR A 32 -1.99 -14.37 1.15
N THR A 33 -2.38 -13.50 0.22
CA THR A 33 -3.29 -13.85 -0.88
C THR A 33 -2.73 -14.90 -1.84
N ARG A 34 -1.44 -15.22 -1.76
CA ARG A 34 -0.83 -16.36 -2.49
C ARG A 34 -1.23 -17.70 -1.88
N ASP A 35 -1.49 -17.71 -0.56
CA ASP A 35 -1.87 -18.92 0.20
C ASP A 35 -3.40 -19.08 0.27
N GLU A 36 -4.12 -17.96 0.34
CA GLU A 36 -5.59 -17.90 0.32
C GLU A 36 -6.04 -16.75 -0.60
N PRO A 37 -6.40 -17.06 -1.85
CA PRO A 37 -6.79 -16.03 -2.83
C PRO A 37 -8.07 -15.28 -2.50
N ASP A 38 -8.95 -15.87 -1.69
CA ASP A 38 -10.15 -15.21 -1.20
C ASP A 38 -9.79 -14.24 -0.07
N TYR A 39 -9.79 -12.95 -0.40
CA TYR A 39 -9.38 -11.91 0.54
C TYR A 39 -10.28 -11.82 1.79
N ASP A 40 -11.60 -11.99 1.62
CA ASP A 40 -12.54 -11.96 2.76
C ASP A 40 -12.24 -13.11 3.74
N LYS A 41 -11.99 -14.30 3.19
CA LYS A 41 -11.63 -15.48 3.96
C LYS A 41 -10.30 -15.33 4.68
N LEU A 42 -9.30 -14.79 3.97
CA LEU A 42 -7.99 -14.49 4.55
C LEU A 42 -8.10 -13.48 5.70
N MET A 43 -8.87 -12.40 5.51
CA MET A 43 -9.03 -11.38 6.54
C MET A 43 -9.80 -11.89 7.75
N ARG A 44 -10.88 -12.64 7.57
CA ARG A 44 -11.63 -13.25 8.68
C ARG A 44 -10.75 -14.19 9.50
N TRP A 45 -9.90 -14.96 8.82
CA TRP A 45 -8.94 -15.84 9.47
C TRP A 45 -7.91 -15.05 10.28
N ARG A 46 -7.33 -13.98 9.71
CA ARG A 46 -6.40 -13.07 10.41
C ARG A 46 -7.03 -12.45 11.65
N LEU A 47 -8.28 -11.96 11.54
CA LEU A 47 -9.00 -11.37 12.67
C LEU A 47 -9.26 -12.42 13.78
N GLY A 48 -9.51 -13.69 13.40
CA GLY A 48 -9.59 -14.81 14.35
C GLY A 48 -8.30 -14.98 15.14
N ILE A 49 -7.14 -15.02 14.46
CA ILE A 49 -5.82 -15.13 15.10
C ILE A 49 -5.56 -13.96 16.05
N LEU A 50 -5.84 -12.71 15.63
CA LEU A 50 -5.67 -11.53 16.49
C LEU A 50 -6.51 -11.66 17.77
N LYS A 51 -7.76 -12.11 17.65
CA LYS A 51 -8.66 -12.32 18.77
C LYS A 51 -8.18 -13.44 19.71
N GLU A 52 -7.69 -14.55 19.16
CA GLU A 52 -7.12 -15.67 19.93
C GLU A 52 -5.91 -15.24 20.75
N HIS A 53 -5.10 -14.32 20.22
CA HIS A 53 -3.96 -13.74 20.91
C HIS A 53 -4.32 -12.53 21.80
N GLY A 54 -5.60 -12.17 21.93
CA GLY A 54 -6.05 -11.05 22.74
C GLY A 54 -5.56 -9.67 22.26
N LEU A 55 -5.27 -9.54 20.96
CA LEU A 55 -4.76 -8.31 20.36
C LEU A 55 -5.90 -7.42 19.90
N GLY A 56 -6.08 -6.28 20.57
CA GLY A 56 -6.93 -5.20 20.14
C GLY A 56 -6.19 -4.20 19.24
N LEU A 57 -6.91 -3.20 18.73
CA LEU A 57 -6.35 -2.21 17.82
C LEU A 57 -5.13 -1.50 18.41
N LYS A 58 -5.16 -1.14 19.70
CA LYS A 58 -4.08 -0.41 20.38
C LYS A 58 -2.76 -1.21 20.39
N GLU A 59 -2.84 -2.49 20.71
CA GLU A 59 -1.68 -3.40 20.73
C GLU A 59 -1.13 -3.60 19.33
N ILE A 60 -2.01 -3.71 18.33
CA ILE A 60 -1.63 -3.86 16.93
C ILE A 60 -0.94 -2.58 16.42
N GLN A 61 -1.50 -1.42 16.68
CA GLN A 61 -0.88 -0.13 16.31
C GLN A 61 0.47 0.07 17.00
N ALA A 62 0.60 -0.29 18.28
CA ALA A 62 1.88 -0.24 19.00
C ALA A 62 2.93 -1.16 18.39
N THR A 63 2.53 -2.28 17.81
CA THR A 63 3.42 -3.20 17.11
C THR A 63 3.80 -2.65 15.74
N ILE A 64 2.82 -2.15 14.96
CA ILE A 64 3.06 -1.53 13.64
C ILE A 64 3.96 -0.29 13.78
N ALA A 65 3.84 0.48 14.86
CA ALA A 65 4.70 1.63 15.13
C ALA A 65 6.20 1.28 15.25
N LYS A 66 6.56 0.01 15.44
CA LYS A 66 7.95 -0.47 15.42
C LYS A 66 8.46 -0.76 14.01
N ILE A 67 7.58 -0.82 13.03
CA ILE A 67 7.94 -1.02 11.62
C ILE A 67 8.40 0.32 11.05
N ASP A 68 9.55 0.33 10.37
CA ASP A 68 10.04 1.53 9.71
C ASP A 68 9.69 1.52 8.21
N PRO A 69 9.50 2.71 7.60
CA PRO A 69 9.48 2.84 6.15
C PRO A 69 10.74 2.23 5.51
N LEU A 70 10.64 1.87 4.24
CA LEU A 70 11.79 1.40 3.48
C LEU A 70 12.87 2.51 3.45
N PRO A 71 14.17 2.15 3.50
CA PRO A 71 15.25 3.13 3.43
C PRO A 71 15.13 4.03 2.22
N GLY A 72 15.12 5.35 2.43
CA GLY A 72 14.95 6.36 1.37
C GLY A 72 13.50 6.67 0.97
N ALA A 73 12.50 5.94 1.49
CA ALA A 73 11.10 6.14 1.12
C ALA A 73 10.56 7.51 1.55
N LYS A 74 10.93 7.97 2.74
CA LYS A 74 10.50 9.28 3.26
C LYS A 74 11.07 10.42 2.43
N GLU A 75 12.35 10.37 2.14
CA GLU A 75 13.06 11.37 1.33
C GLU A 75 12.51 11.40 -0.10
N PHE A 76 12.29 10.25 -0.72
CA PHE A 76 11.65 10.13 -2.02
C PHE A 76 10.26 10.78 -2.03
N LEU A 77 9.44 10.46 -1.03
CA LEU A 77 8.08 10.98 -0.94
C LEU A 77 8.06 12.50 -0.74
N ASP A 78 8.94 13.04 0.11
CA ASP A 78 9.05 14.48 0.35
C ASP A 78 9.49 15.22 -0.92
N GLU A 79 10.50 14.71 -1.61
CA GLU A 79 10.97 15.30 -2.86
C GLU A 79 9.89 15.24 -3.95
N LEU A 80 9.19 14.14 -4.08
CA LEU A 80 8.10 14.01 -5.04
C LEU A 80 6.95 14.98 -4.74
N ARG A 81 6.57 15.13 -3.47
CA ARG A 81 5.53 16.07 -3.01
C ARG A 81 5.92 17.54 -3.22
N SER A 82 7.20 17.84 -3.32
CA SER A 82 7.66 19.22 -3.61
C SER A 82 7.43 19.65 -5.06
N VAL A 83 7.21 18.68 -5.96
CA VAL A 83 7.12 18.96 -7.42
C VAL A 83 5.76 18.59 -8.02
N THR A 84 4.96 17.76 -7.34
CA THR A 84 3.64 17.34 -7.84
C THR A 84 2.71 16.90 -6.70
N GLN A 85 1.43 16.69 -7.04
CA GLN A 85 0.47 16.07 -6.12
C GLN A 85 0.74 14.57 -6.02
N VAL A 86 0.67 14.03 -4.80
CA VAL A 86 0.90 12.60 -4.53
C VAL A 86 -0.24 12.04 -3.70
N ILE A 87 -0.73 10.87 -4.08
CA ILE A 87 -1.71 10.10 -3.32
C ILE A 87 -1.26 8.65 -3.21
N ILE A 88 -1.36 8.10 -2.02
CA ILE A 88 -1.12 6.68 -1.77
C ILE A 88 -2.43 5.93 -1.97
N LEU A 89 -2.41 4.87 -2.77
CA LEU A 89 -3.53 3.97 -3.01
C LEU A 89 -3.17 2.58 -2.46
N SER A 90 -3.76 2.21 -1.33
CA SER A 90 -3.41 0.98 -0.62
C SER A 90 -4.64 0.11 -0.34
N ASP A 91 -4.42 -1.19 -0.30
CA ASP A 91 -5.44 -2.16 0.15
C ASP A 91 -5.37 -2.44 1.66
N THR A 92 -4.49 -1.75 2.38
CA THR A 92 -4.42 -1.75 3.85
C THR A 92 -5.63 -1.07 4.49
N PHE A 93 -5.61 -0.96 5.82
CA PHE A 93 -6.65 -0.29 6.61
C PHE A 93 -6.10 0.99 7.22
N GLU A 94 -6.95 2.02 7.32
CA GLU A 94 -6.61 3.33 7.88
C GLU A 94 -5.97 3.19 9.26
N GLU A 95 -6.54 2.35 10.11
CA GLU A 95 -6.10 2.13 11.48
C GLU A 95 -4.72 1.46 11.55
N PHE A 96 -4.38 0.62 10.57
CA PHE A 96 -3.05 -0.01 10.48
C PHE A 96 -2.02 0.93 9.84
N ALA A 97 -2.46 1.74 8.88
CA ALA A 97 -1.58 2.69 8.21
C ALA A 97 -1.15 3.84 9.12
N GLN A 98 -1.99 4.24 10.08
CA GLN A 98 -1.81 5.45 10.88
C GLN A 98 -0.40 5.61 11.49
N PRO A 99 0.21 4.62 12.17
CA PRO A 99 1.57 4.76 12.72
C PRO A 99 2.64 4.95 11.65
N LEU A 100 2.44 4.40 10.45
CA LEU A 100 3.35 4.54 9.31
C LEU A 100 3.16 5.88 8.61
N MET A 101 1.93 6.41 8.57
CA MET A 101 1.65 7.74 8.01
C MET A 101 2.36 8.82 8.82
N GLU A 102 2.43 8.70 10.14
CA GLU A 102 3.20 9.60 11.00
C GLU A 102 4.67 9.64 10.55
N LYS A 103 5.31 8.47 10.37
CA LYS A 103 6.70 8.36 9.90
C LYS A 103 6.92 8.91 8.50
N LEU A 104 5.92 8.80 7.62
CA LEU A 104 5.96 9.32 6.25
C LEU A 104 5.55 10.80 6.13
N GLY A 105 5.24 11.49 7.24
CA GLY A 105 4.87 12.90 7.24
C GLY A 105 3.44 13.16 6.74
N TRP A 106 2.50 12.28 7.08
CA TRP A 106 1.06 12.39 6.81
C TRP A 106 0.71 12.62 5.32
N PRO A 107 1.17 11.77 4.39
CA PRO A 107 0.74 11.85 3.00
C PRO A 107 -0.76 11.52 2.87
N THR A 108 -1.37 12.00 1.79
CA THR A 108 -2.75 11.60 1.46
C THR A 108 -2.77 10.11 1.13
N ILE A 109 -3.67 9.37 1.78
CA ILE A 109 -3.87 7.94 1.54
C ILE A 109 -5.35 7.62 1.33
N PHE A 110 -5.64 6.77 0.34
CA PHE A 110 -6.93 6.12 0.17
C PHE A 110 -6.76 4.62 0.39
N CYS A 111 -7.42 4.13 1.42
CA CYS A 111 -7.35 2.72 1.85
C CYS A 111 -8.71 2.25 2.38
N ASN A 112 -8.74 1.12 3.01
CA ASN A 112 -9.93 0.54 3.62
C ASN A 112 -10.03 0.94 5.10
N SER A 113 -11.06 0.50 5.80
CA SER A 113 -11.23 0.77 7.24
C SER A 113 -11.61 -0.52 7.99
N LEU A 114 -11.24 -0.57 9.26
CA LEU A 114 -11.65 -1.64 10.17
C LEU A 114 -12.96 -1.26 10.88
N GLU A 115 -13.70 -2.27 11.30
CA GLU A 115 -14.78 -2.14 12.26
C GLU A 115 -14.22 -2.46 13.65
N VAL A 116 -14.20 -1.47 14.53
CA VAL A 116 -13.60 -1.59 15.86
C VAL A 116 -14.67 -1.33 16.93
N ALA A 117 -14.81 -2.26 17.84
CA ALA A 117 -15.71 -2.11 18.98
C ALA A 117 -15.16 -1.09 20.02
N PRO A 118 -16.00 -0.54 20.92
CA PRO A 118 -15.57 0.45 21.91
C PRO A 118 -14.44 -0.02 22.84
N ASP A 119 -14.30 -1.31 23.03
CA ASP A 119 -13.23 -1.94 23.81
C ASP A 119 -11.92 -2.15 23.03
N GLY A 120 -11.89 -1.76 21.75
CA GLY A 120 -10.73 -1.87 20.87
C GLY A 120 -10.62 -3.21 20.13
N VAL A 121 -11.57 -4.13 20.29
CA VAL A 121 -11.60 -5.38 19.54
C VAL A 121 -11.97 -5.10 18.09
N ILE A 122 -11.21 -5.66 17.15
CA ILE A 122 -11.52 -5.60 15.72
C ILE A 122 -12.60 -6.64 15.43
N THR A 123 -13.77 -6.18 14.99
CA THR A 123 -14.95 -7.01 14.75
C THR A 123 -15.18 -7.30 13.26
N GLY A 124 -14.56 -6.51 12.38
CA GLY A 124 -14.72 -6.66 10.94
C GLY A 124 -13.87 -5.66 10.16
N PHE A 125 -14.16 -5.58 8.88
CA PHE A 125 -13.51 -4.65 7.97
C PHE A 125 -14.46 -4.20 6.87
N LYS A 126 -14.20 -3.02 6.33
CA LYS A 126 -14.97 -2.42 5.24
C LYS A 126 -14.04 -2.05 4.09
N MET A 127 -14.26 -2.69 2.95
CA MET A 127 -13.58 -2.33 1.71
C MET A 127 -14.18 -1.03 1.17
N ARG A 128 -13.32 -0.07 0.82
CA ARG A 128 -13.74 1.25 0.31
C ARG A 128 -14.51 1.13 -1.01
N CYS A 129 -13.98 0.38 -1.96
CA CYS A 129 -14.63 0.03 -3.23
C CYS A 129 -13.92 -1.16 -3.89
N GLN A 130 -14.57 -1.74 -4.90
CA GLN A 130 -13.95 -2.80 -5.71
C GLN A 130 -12.83 -2.24 -6.58
N GLN A 131 -11.74 -3.01 -6.75
CA GLN A 131 -10.57 -2.62 -7.54
C GLN A 131 -10.11 -1.19 -7.19
N SER A 132 -9.94 -0.93 -5.89
CA SER A 132 -9.82 0.40 -5.30
C SER A 132 -8.80 1.30 -6.00
N LYS A 133 -7.65 0.74 -6.39
CA LYS A 133 -6.55 1.46 -7.05
C LYS A 133 -6.94 1.89 -8.47
N LEU A 134 -7.44 0.98 -9.31
CA LEU A 134 -7.89 1.29 -10.67
C LEU A 134 -9.09 2.24 -10.67
N THR A 135 -10.07 2.00 -9.80
CA THR A 135 -11.28 2.84 -9.67
C THR A 135 -10.89 4.27 -9.30
N THR A 136 -9.93 4.45 -8.38
CA THR A 136 -9.45 5.78 -7.99
C THR A 136 -8.72 6.49 -9.14
N VAL A 137 -7.83 5.80 -9.85
CA VAL A 137 -7.13 6.37 -11.02
C VAL A 137 -8.15 6.85 -12.06
N LYS A 138 -9.14 6.03 -12.42
CA LYS A 138 -10.19 6.43 -13.36
C LYS A 138 -11.02 7.61 -12.87
N ALA A 139 -11.32 7.68 -11.58
CA ALA A 139 -12.04 8.79 -10.99
C ALA A 139 -11.22 10.10 -11.07
N LEU A 140 -9.95 10.06 -10.76
CA LEU A 140 -9.03 11.21 -10.90
C LEU A 140 -8.96 11.70 -12.35
N GLN A 141 -8.85 10.78 -13.30
CA GLN A 141 -8.86 11.10 -14.73
C GLN A 141 -10.17 11.74 -15.17
N SER A 142 -11.31 11.26 -14.65
CA SER A 142 -12.62 11.81 -14.99
C SER A 142 -12.85 13.25 -14.54
N ILE A 143 -12.06 13.71 -13.57
CA ILE A 143 -12.06 15.11 -13.09
C ILE A 143 -10.87 15.93 -13.59
N GLY A 144 -10.16 15.44 -14.62
CA GLY A 144 -9.15 16.20 -15.37
C GLY A 144 -7.71 16.06 -14.88
N TYR A 145 -7.39 15.04 -14.08
CA TYR A 145 -6.00 14.74 -13.72
C TYR A 145 -5.34 13.79 -14.72
N ASP A 146 -4.09 14.06 -15.06
CA ASP A 146 -3.18 13.09 -15.68
C ASP A 146 -2.54 12.27 -14.57
N THR A 147 -2.80 10.96 -14.53
CA THR A 147 -2.26 10.09 -13.48
C THR A 147 -0.94 9.47 -13.89
N ILE A 148 -0.02 9.37 -12.95
CA ILE A 148 1.24 8.63 -13.06
C ILE A 148 1.20 7.61 -11.92
N ALA A 149 1.47 6.33 -12.17
CA ALA A 149 1.32 5.30 -11.14
C ALA A 149 2.55 4.43 -10.97
N SER A 150 2.83 4.02 -9.74
CA SER A 150 3.88 3.04 -9.43
C SER A 150 3.45 2.06 -8.34
N GLY A 151 3.90 0.81 -8.49
CA GLY A 151 3.64 -0.27 -7.56
C GLY A 151 4.52 -1.48 -7.84
N ASP A 152 4.49 -2.48 -6.94
CA ASP A 152 5.40 -3.63 -6.93
C ASP A 152 4.78 -4.94 -7.42
N SER A 153 3.45 -5.06 -7.42
CA SER A 153 2.74 -6.33 -7.48
C SER A 153 1.57 -6.35 -8.47
N TYR A 154 1.01 -7.52 -8.73
CA TYR A 154 -0.06 -7.72 -9.72
C TYR A 154 -1.31 -6.89 -9.49
N ASN A 155 -1.68 -6.63 -8.22
CA ASN A 155 -2.84 -5.80 -7.88
C ASN A 155 -2.66 -4.31 -8.26
N ASN A 156 -1.42 -3.88 -8.55
CA ASN A 156 -1.11 -2.52 -9.00
C ASN A 156 -1.24 -2.34 -10.52
N LEU A 157 -1.19 -3.43 -11.30
CA LEU A 157 -1.15 -3.37 -12.77
C LEU A 157 -2.33 -2.60 -13.37
N GLY A 158 -3.51 -2.72 -12.77
CA GLY A 158 -4.68 -1.99 -13.21
C GLY A 158 -4.47 -0.47 -13.19
N MET A 159 -3.97 0.08 -12.09
CA MET A 159 -3.68 1.50 -11.97
C MET A 159 -2.48 1.94 -12.82
N ILE A 160 -1.42 1.10 -12.87
CA ILE A 160 -0.20 1.36 -13.66
C ILE A 160 -0.53 1.50 -15.14
N ARG A 161 -1.24 0.52 -15.70
CA ARG A 161 -1.58 0.49 -17.14
C ARG A 161 -2.65 1.51 -17.54
N ALA A 162 -3.51 1.93 -16.62
CA ALA A 162 -4.52 2.95 -16.88
C ALA A 162 -3.98 4.38 -16.81
N SER A 163 -2.79 4.58 -16.26
CA SER A 163 -2.17 5.89 -16.07
C SER A 163 -1.42 6.37 -17.33
N LYS A 164 -1.21 7.69 -17.45
CA LYS A 164 -0.42 8.34 -18.51
C LYS A 164 1.00 7.77 -18.58
N ALA A 165 1.59 7.51 -17.40
CA ALA A 165 2.85 6.80 -17.25
C ALA A 165 2.74 5.83 -16.06
N GLY A 166 3.32 4.65 -16.21
CA GLY A 166 3.26 3.62 -15.20
C GLY A 166 4.60 2.92 -15.03
N PHE A 167 4.96 2.63 -13.78
CA PHE A 167 6.26 2.09 -13.41
C PHE A 167 6.11 0.93 -12.44
N LEU A 168 6.88 -0.13 -12.66
CA LEU A 168 7.11 -1.16 -11.66
C LEU A 168 8.23 -0.71 -10.72
N PHE A 169 8.05 -0.92 -9.42
CA PHE A 169 9.07 -0.59 -8.43
C PHE A 169 9.29 -1.75 -7.47
N LYS A 170 10.55 -2.21 -7.36
CA LYS A 170 10.93 -3.37 -6.53
C LYS A 170 10.10 -4.62 -6.80
N SER A 171 9.61 -4.76 -8.03
CA SER A 171 8.78 -5.87 -8.47
C SER A 171 9.60 -7.15 -8.66
N THR A 172 8.92 -8.29 -8.54
CA THR A 172 9.56 -9.59 -8.77
C THR A 172 9.98 -9.77 -10.23
N GLU A 173 11.01 -10.56 -10.49
CA GLU A 173 11.46 -10.91 -11.85
C GLU A 173 10.33 -11.53 -12.69
N LYS A 174 9.42 -12.27 -12.04
CA LYS A 174 8.24 -12.83 -12.71
C LYS A 174 7.33 -11.73 -13.27
N ILE A 175 7.00 -10.72 -12.49
CA ILE A 175 6.14 -9.61 -12.92
C ILE A 175 6.81 -8.83 -14.06
N LYS A 176 8.12 -8.55 -13.94
CA LYS A 176 8.90 -7.88 -14.99
C LYS A 176 8.90 -8.66 -16.30
N ALA A 177 9.00 -10.01 -16.21
CA ALA A 177 8.95 -10.89 -17.37
C ALA A 177 7.55 -10.99 -18.00
N ASP A 178 6.50 -10.97 -17.17
CA ASP A 178 5.11 -11.02 -17.64
C ASP A 178 4.67 -9.69 -18.30
N TYR A 179 5.31 -8.56 -17.94
CA TYR A 179 4.99 -7.21 -18.43
C TYR A 179 6.24 -6.44 -18.87
N PRO A 180 6.95 -6.91 -19.90
CA PRO A 180 8.22 -6.32 -20.34
C PRO A 180 8.07 -4.92 -20.93
N GLU A 181 6.85 -4.49 -21.25
CA GLU A 181 6.54 -3.13 -21.70
C GLU A 181 6.57 -2.08 -20.58
N LEU A 182 6.50 -2.50 -19.32
CA LEU A 182 6.49 -1.59 -18.18
C LEU A 182 7.92 -1.34 -17.68
N PRO A 183 8.37 -0.06 -17.66
CA PRO A 183 9.66 0.27 -17.05
C PRO A 183 9.69 -0.14 -15.58
N ALA A 184 10.78 -0.78 -15.14
CA ALA A 184 10.96 -1.27 -13.79
C ALA A 184 12.20 -0.65 -13.14
N TYR A 185 12.06 -0.24 -11.87
CA TYR A 185 13.11 0.41 -11.10
C TYR A 185 13.26 -0.26 -9.73
N GLU A 186 14.48 -0.27 -9.22
CA GLU A 186 14.82 -0.82 -7.90
C GLU A 186 15.19 0.27 -6.90
N GLU A 187 15.68 1.42 -7.39
CA GLU A 187 16.14 2.52 -6.56
C GLU A 187 15.18 3.71 -6.63
N PHE A 188 14.95 4.36 -5.50
CA PHE A 188 14.07 5.52 -5.41
C PHE A 188 14.53 6.69 -6.30
N GLY A 189 15.85 6.89 -6.44
CA GLY A 189 16.39 7.94 -7.29
C GLY A 189 16.01 7.78 -8.76
N ASP A 190 16.07 6.55 -9.27
CA ASP A 190 15.72 6.23 -10.66
C ASP A 190 14.22 6.36 -10.91
N LEU A 191 13.40 5.85 -9.97
CA LEU A 191 11.95 6.00 -10.03
C LEU A 191 11.55 7.49 -10.01
N LEU A 192 12.17 8.28 -9.12
CA LEU A 192 11.91 9.72 -9.02
C LEU A 192 12.26 10.46 -10.31
N ALA A 193 13.41 10.14 -10.92
CA ALA A 193 13.82 10.71 -12.20
C ALA A 193 12.82 10.37 -13.32
N ALA A 194 12.37 9.11 -13.39
CA ALA A 194 11.39 8.67 -14.37
C ALA A 194 10.02 9.35 -14.18
N ILE A 195 9.55 9.48 -12.94
CA ILE A 195 8.30 10.19 -12.63
C ILE A 195 8.43 11.67 -13.02
N LYS A 196 9.53 12.35 -12.65
CA LYS A 196 9.77 13.76 -13.03
C LYS A 196 9.79 13.97 -14.54
N ALA A 197 10.34 13.03 -15.30
CA ALA A 197 10.34 13.09 -16.76
C ALA A 197 8.96 12.90 -17.39
N ALA A 198 8.01 12.31 -16.66
CA ALA A 198 6.63 12.09 -17.11
C ALA A 198 5.66 13.22 -16.69
N LEU A 199 6.08 14.13 -15.80
CA LEU A 199 5.28 15.29 -15.40
C LEU A 199 5.13 16.30 -16.55
#